data_1cf111b4cb9be8a410ee5c1cb44a240d
#
_entry.id   1cf111b4cb9be8a410ee5c1cb44a240d
#
_cell.length_a   1.000
_cell.length_b   1.000
_cell.length_c   1.000
_cell.angle_alpha   90.00
_cell.angle_beta   90.00
_cell.angle_gamma   90.00
#
_symmetry.space_group_name_H-M   'P 1'
#
loop_
_entity.id
_entity.type
_entity.pdbx_description
1 polymer ?
#
loop_
_entity_poly.entity_id
_entity_poly.type
_entity_poly.pdbx_seq_one_letter_code
_entity_poly.pdbx_strand_id
1 'polypeptide(L)'
;MKGRIICAIASLLAVASTAYAQKNNDQLGQGSVVVTVVPDHSKEQSVNVTQQDIREIKVDGKDAQVTGFTPLHGANSPVELVFLIDSGARTSLGTQMSEISKFVQEMPPDTRMAIAYMVNGTAAFSGPLSSNPAQVLQALHVTAGPIGISASPYFCLSDLAKHWPSNNRSARRIVVMISDGIDYYDLRYDPEDPYVRAAVDDSVRNGLVVYFLYWADAGRISRMGFEQAAGQNLMLQVTDATGGYSYWQGFGNPVTFQPYLQDLRRRLANQFGLEFTTPLKENNAQIERLNLKLSAPSAKVDAPNRVLVHPASMAQQ
;
A
#
# COMPACT_ATOMS: atom_id res chain seq x y z
N MET A 1 42.36 61.25 -63.50
CA MET A 1 40.99 61.87 -63.49
C MET A 1 40.06 60.81 -62.81
N LYS A 2 39.65 61.14 -61.63
CA LYS A 2 38.48 60.81 -60.90
C LYS A 2 37.87 59.40 -61.16
N GLY A 3 38.22 58.42 -60.31
CA GLY A 3 37.49 57.17 -60.07
C GLY A 3 36.81 57.23 -58.73
N ARG A 4 35.48 57.14 -58.72
CA ARG A 4 34.64 57.11 -57.52
C ARG A 4 34.60 55.70 -56.99
N ILE A 5 35.08 55.51 -55.79
CA ILE A 5 34.87 54.27 -55.00
C ILE A 5 33.47 54.34 -54.38
N ILE A 6 32.59 53.41 -54.76
CA ILE A 6 31.32 53.21 -54.12
C ILE A 6 31.51 52.11 -53.04
N CYS A 7 31.52 52.51 -51.77
CA CYS A 7 31.44 51.57 -50.67
C CYS A 7 30.02 51.08 -50.52
N ALA A 8 29.78 49.81 -50.86
CA ALA A 8 28.54 49.10 -50.53
C ALA A 8 28.65 48.64 -49.08
N ILE A 9 27.88 49.25 -48.18
CA ILE A 9 27.70 48.80 -46.82
C ILE A 9 26.64 47.69 -46.87
N ALA A 10 27.11 46.45 -46.76
CA ALA A 10 26.24 45.31 -46.55
C ALA A 10 25.89 45.22 -45.06
N SER A 11 24.71 45.68 -44.70
CA SER A 11 24.11 45.54 -43.37
C SER A 11 23.73 44.07 -43.15
N LEU A 12 24.56 43.32 -42.46
CA LEU A 12 24.15 42.00 -41.95
C LEU A 12 23.18 42.21 -40.78
N LEU A 13 21.91 42.01 -41.03
CA LEU A 13 20.89 41.78 -40.01
C LEU A 13 21.12 40.37 -39.42
N ALA A 14 21.88 40.29 -38.34
CA ALA A 14 21.92 39.11 -37.51
C ALA A 14 20.57 39.03 -36.75
N VAL A 15 19.64 38.26 -37.29
CA VAL A 15 18.45 37.83 -36.55
C VAL A 15 18.95 36.88 -35.48
N ALA A 16 19.17 37.41 -34.28
CA ALA A 16 19.34 36.59 -33.08
C ALA A 16 18.00 35.97 -32.76
N SER A 17 17.74 34.78 -33.32
CA SER A 17 16.71 33.87 -32.83
C SER A 17 17.19 33.39 -31.45
N THR A 18 16.83 34.13 -30.41
CA THR A 18 16.84 33.62 -29.06
C THR A 18 15.81 32.48 -29.02
N ALA A 19 16.28 31.29 -29.33
CA ALA A 19 15.58 30.09 -28.92
C ALA A 19 15.53 30.14 -27.39
N TYR A 20 14.39 30.52 -26.88
CA TYR A 20 14.03 30.23 -25.52
C TYR A 20 13.97 28.68 -25.44
N ALA A 21 15.12 28.07 -25.21
CA ALA A 21 15.19 26.74 -24.66
C ALA A 21 14.57 26.88 -23.27
N GLN A 22 13.28 26.64 -23.20
CA GLN A 22 12.58 26.40 -21.95
C GLN A 22 13.27 25.19 -21.35
N LYS A 23 14.24 25.47 -20.47
CA LYS A 23 14.95 24.46 -19.71
C LYS A 23 13.89 23.87 -18.78
N ASN A 24 13.16 22.86 -19.28
CA ASN A 24 12.42 21.97 -18.43
C ASN A 24 13.49 21.34 -17.51
N ASN A 25 13.68 21.96 -16.37
CA ASN A 25 14.41 21.35 -15.25
C ASN A 25 13.45 20.30 -14.69
N ASP A 26 13.11 19.28 -15.49
CA ASP A 26 12.39 18.13 -15.00
C ASP A 26 13.37 17.41 -14.04
N GLN A 27 13.17 17.72 -12.76
CA GLN A 27 13.93 17.08 -11.70
C GLN A 27 13.51 15.62 -11.66
N LEU A 28 14.48 14.70 -11.66
CA LEU A 28 14.18 13.28 -11.55
C LEU A 28 13.75 12.96 -10.12
N GLY A 29 12.63 12.28 -10.03
CA GLY A 29 12.15 11.64 -8.82
C GLY A 29 12.40 10.14 -8.86
N GLN A 30 12.46 9.53 -7.69
CA GLN A 30 12.58 8.09 -7.49
C GLN A 30 11.38 7.59 -6.69
N GLY A 31 10.81 6.47 -7.12
CA GLY A 31 9.74 5.75 -6.41
C GLY A 31 10.06 4.28 -6.28
N SER A 32 9.55 3.68 -5.20
CA SER A 32 9.63 2.24 -4.97
C SER A 32 8.30 1.74 -4.43
N VAL A 33 7.84 0.60 -4.92
CA VAL A 33 6.59 -0.03 -4.48
C VAL A 33 6.72 -1.54 -4.44
N VAL A 34 5.85 -2.17 -3.65
CA VAL A 34 5.68 -3.63 -3.65
C VAL A 34 4.57 -3.99 -4.62
N VAL A 35 4.87 -4.91 -5.54
CA VAL A 35 3.92 -5.49 -6.49
C VAL A 35 3.75 -6.97 -6.16
N THR A 36 2.51 -7.45 -6.10
CA THR A 36 2.20 -8.85 -5.84
C THR A 36 1.76 -9.52 -7.15
N VAL A 37 2.38 -10.66 -7.49
CA VAL A 37 2.06 -11.42 -8.71
C VAL A 37 1.71 -12.85 -8.31
N VAL A 38 0.41 -13.15 -8.22
CA VAL A 38 -0.10 -14.43 -7.71
C VAL A 38 -0.52 -15.34 -8.85
N PRO A 39 -0.03 -16.60 -8.92
CA PRO A 39 -0.49 -17.56 -9.91
C PRO A 39 -2.01 -17.76 -9.86
N ASP A 40 -2.67 -17.87 -11.02
CA ASP A 40 -4.13 -18.14 -11.09
C ASP A 40 -4.46 -19.54 -10.57
N HIS A 41 -3.55 -20.49 -10.76
CA HIS A 41 -3.74 -21.87 -10.30
C HIS A 41 -3.14 -22.08 -8.91
N SER A 42 -3.95 -22.58 -7.98
CA SER A 42 -3.56 -22.82 -6.59
C SER A 42 -2.42 -23.84 -6.40
N LYS A 43 -2.13 -24.65 -7.43
CA LYS A 43 -1.03 -25.64 -7.43
C LYS A 43 0.33 -25.04 -7.75
N GLU A 44 0.36 -23.87 -8.38
CA GLU A 44 1.60 -23.17 -8.68
C GLU A 44 2.00 -22.30 -7.49
N GLN A 45 3.24 -22.42 -7.05
CA GLN A 45 3.75 -21.69 -5.87
C GLN A 45 4.31 -20.32 -6.23
N SER A 46 4.82 -20.14 -7.46
CA SER A 46 5.44 -18.89 -7.90
C SER A 46 5.24 -18.65 -9.39
N VAL A 47 5.32 -17.39 -9.77
CA VAL A 47 5.31 -16.95 -11.17
C VAL A 47 6.71 -16.45 -11.53
N ASN A 48 7.21 -16.86 -12.67
CA ASN A 48 8.47 -16.32 -13.18
C ASN A 48 8.18 -15.07 -14.00
N VAL A 49 8.29 -13.90 -13.35
CA VAL A 49 8.16 -12.59 -13.99
C VAL A 49 9.44 -11.79 -13.80
N THR A 50 9.78 -11.02 -14.81
CA THR A 50 11.00 -10.22 -14.87
C THR A 50 10.69 -8.78 -15.26
N GLN A 51 11.66 -7.90 -15.19
CA GLN A 51 11.51 -6.51 -15.62
C GLN A 51 11.04 -6.39 -17.10
N GLN A 52 11.38 -7.36 -17.95
CA GLN A 52 10.98 -7.35 -19.38
C GLN A 52 9.47 -7.55 -19.59
N ASP A 53 8.79 -8.09 -18.60
CA ASP A 53 7.33 -8.31 -18.64
C ASP A 53 6.55 -7.03 -18.29
N ILE A 54 7.22 -5.98 -17.81
CA ILE A 54 6.61 -4.67 -17.57
C ILE A 54 6.41 -3.99 -18.93
N ARG A 55 5.14 -3.79 -19.31
CA ARG A 55 4.74 -3.18 -20.58
C ARG A 55 4.64 -1.68 -20.51
N GLU A 56 4.19 -1.17 -19.39
CA GLU A 56 3.97 0.26 -19.18
C GLU A 56 4.07 0.58 -17.68
N ILE A 57 4.73 1.66 -17.36
CA ILE A 57 4.69 2.30 -16.05
C ILE A 57 4.49 3.80 -16.23
N LYS A 58 3.44 4.34 -15.61
CA LYS A 58 3.13 5.78 -15.61
C LYS A 58 2.93 6.30 -14.21
N VAL A 59 3.50 7.46 -13.95
CA VAL A 59 3.34 8.21 -12.71
C VAL A 59 2.70 9.55 -13.04
N ASP A 60 1.53 9.80 -12.48
CA ASP A 60 0.68 10.98 -12.80
C ASP A 60 0.52 11.19 -14.32
N GLY A 61 0.32 10.08 -15.06
CA GLY A 61 0.16 10.08 -16.51
C GLY A 61 1.43 10.25 -17.34
N LYS A 62 2.59 10.49 -16.72
CA LYS A 62 3.90 10.57 -17.37
C LYS A 62 4.58 9.20 -17.38
N ASP A 63 5.28 8.89 -18.46
CA ASP A 63 6.07 7.66 -18.54
C ASP A 63 7.21 7.69 -17.50
N ALA A 64 7.39 6.58 -16.81
CA ALA A 64 8.47 6.38 -15.86
C ALA A 64 9.44 5.30 -16.36
N GLN A 65 10.68 5.35 -15.90
CA GLN A 65 11.71 4.39 -16.27
C GLN A 65 11.93 3.40 -15.12
N VAL A 66 11.73 2.11 -15.38
CA VAL A 66 12.03 1.06 -14.41
C VAL A 66 13.54 0.96 -14.21
N THR A 67 13.97 1.03 -12.95
CA THR A 67 15.38 0.90 -12.55
C THR A 67 15.66 -0.42 -11.84
N GLY A 68 14.63 -1.07 -11.28
CA GLY A 68 14.74 -2.37 -10.63
C GLY A 68 13.40 -3.09 -10.56
N PHE A 69 13.44 -4.42 -10.73
CA PHE A 69 12.31 -5.30 -10.48
C PHE A 69 12.84 -6.63 -9.92
N THR A 70 12.72 -6.80 -8.61
CA THR A 70 13.36 -7.90 -7.89
C THR A 70 12.38 -8.66 -7.01
N PRO A 71 12.44 -10.01 -6.97
CA PRO A 71 11.60 -10.79 -6.07
C PRO A 71 11.98 -10.53 -4.61
N LEU A 72 10.96 -10.32 -3.78
CA LEU A 72 11.10 -10.02 -2.35
C LEU A 72 10.87 -11.27 -1.51
N HIS A 73 11.91 -12.10 -1.39
CA HIS A 73 11.86 -13.30 -0.56
C HIS A 73 13.22 -13.61 0.09
N GLY A 74 13.19 -14.40 1.17
CA GLY A 74 14.38 -14.77 1.93
C GLY A 74 14.91 -13.66 2.84
N ALA A 75 16.08 -13.88 3.41
CA ALA A 75 16.68 -13.05 4.46
C ALA A 75 16.94 -11.60 4.05
N ASN A 76 17.08 -11.32 2.75
CA ASN A 76 17.34 -9.97 2.24
C ASN A 76 16.08 -9.11 2.12
N SER A 77 14.90 -9.66 2.41
CA SER A 77 13.62 -8.95 2.36
C SER A 77 12.76 -9.30 3.56
N PRO A 78 13.16 -8.87 4.76
CA PRO A 78 12.44 -9.18 6.00
C PRO A 78 11.01 -8.64 5.94
N VAL A 79 10.10 -9.35 6.62
CA VAL A 79 8.70 -8.98 6.74
C VAL A 79 8.40 -8.54 8.16
N GLU A 80 7.75 -7.41 8.30
CA GLU A 80 7.13 -6.94 9.54
C GLU A 80 5.61 -6.88 9.32
N LEU A 81 4.86 -7.70 10.04
CA LEU A 81 3.42 -7.82 9.87
C LEU A 81 2.69 -7.46 11.17
N VAL A 82 1.75 -6.53 11.08
CA VAL A 82 0.87 -6.16 12.19
C VAL A 82 -0.55 -6.56 11.88
N PHE A 83 -1.15 -7.39 12.72
CA PHE A 83 -2.59 -7.54 12.77
C PHE A 83 -3.17 -6.34 13.50
N LEU A 84 -4.01 -5.56 12.82
CA LEU A 84 -4.75 -4.44 13.37
C LEU A 84 -6.23 -4.83 13.50
N ILE A 85 -6.64 -5.22 14.71
CA ILE A 85 -7.93 -5.85 14.98
C ILE A 85 -8.91 -4.82 15.56
N ASP A 86 -10.09 -4.71 14.96
CA ASP A 86 -11.15 -3.88 15.49
C ASP A 86 -11.64 -4.43 16.84
N SER A 87 -11.48 -3.64 17.90
CA SER A 87 -12.00 -3.98 19.22
C SER A 87 -13.53 -4.12 19.25
N GLY A 88 -14.22 -3.53 18.27
CA GLY A 88 -15.64 -3.69 18.06
C GLY A 88 -16.05 -5.02 17.44
N ALA A 89 -15.11 -5.85 16.96
CA ALA A 89 -15.38 -7.20 16.48
C ALA A 89 -15.84 -8.16 17.62
N ARG A 90 -15.49 -7.81 18.87
CA ARG A 90 -15.97 -8.45 20.10
C ARG A 90 -15.79 -9.98 20.13
N THR A 91 -16.62 -10.65 20.92
CA THR A 91 -16.54 -12.12 21.11
C THR A 91 -16.84 -12.92 19.86
N SER A 92 -17.57 -12.34 18.88
CA SER A 92 -17.89 -13.04 17.64
C SER A 92 -16.63 -13.45 16.84
N LEU A 93 -15.55 -12.65 16.92
CA LEU A 93 -14.26 -12.96 16.30
C LEU A 93 -13.56 -14.15 16.97
N GLY A 94 -13.97 -14.55 18.18
CA GLY A 94 -13.35 -15.64 18.93
C GLY A 94 -13.26 -16.97 18.17
N THR A 95 -14.22 -17.22 17.28
CA THR A 95 -14.23 -18.42 16.43
C THR A 95 -13.09 -18.47 15.42
N GLN A 96 -12.49 -17.31 15.07
CA GLN A 96 -11.40 -17.18 14.10
C GLN A 96 -10.01 -17.13 14.74
N MET A 97 -9.92 -17.03 16.07
CA MET A 97 -8.65 -16.86 16.76
C MET A 97 -7.68 -18.04 16.58
N SER A 98 -8.21 -19.26 16.48
CA SER A 98 -7.39 -20.45 16.21
C SER A 98 -6.76 -20.43 14.83
N GLU A 99 -7.45 -19.88 13.83
CA GLU A 99 -6.95 -19.77 12.46
C GLU A 99 -5.89 -18.68 12.34
N ILE A 100 -6.09 -17.54 13.02
CA ILE A 100 -5.07 -16.49 13.15
C ILE A 100 -3.83 -17.06 13.86
N SER A 101 -4.02 -17.83 14.95
CA SER A 101 -2.93 -18.47 15.69
C SER A 101 -2.13 -19.44 14.81
N LYS A 102 -2.81 -20.25 14.02
CA LYS A 102 -2.18 -21.16 13.06
C LYS A 102 -1.38 -20.38 12.01
N PHE A 103 -1.95 -19.31 11.44
CA PHE A 103 -1.24 -18.46 10.49
C PHE A 103 0.06 -17.92 11.10
N VAL A 104 0.02 -17.38 12.32
CA VAL A 104 1.20 -16.84 13.03
C VAL A 104 2.27 -17.92 13.20
N GLN A 105 1.88 -19.17 13.55
CA GLN A 105 2.80 -20.29 13.73
C GLN A 105 3.45 -20.80 12.43
N GLU A 106 2.74 -20.64 11.31
CA GLU A 106 3.16 -21.12 9.98
C GLU A 106 3.96 -20.09 9.17
N MET A 107 4.11 -18.86 9.67
CA MET A 107 4.91 -17.84 8.99
C MET A 107 6.41 -18.16 9.03
N PRO A 108 7.17 -17.74 8.01
CA PRO A 108 8.62 -17.90 8.00
C PRO A 108 9.28 -17.33 9.26
N PRO A 109 10.36 -17.95 9.78
CA PRO A 109 10.97 -17.57 11.07
C PRO A 109 11.63 -16.19 11.08
N ASP A 110 11.89 -15.61 9.91
CA ASP A 110 12.39 -14.26 9.72
C ASP A 110 11.28 -13.19 9.68
N THR A 111 10.02 -13.62 9.74
CA THR A 111 8.87 -12.70 9.83
C THR A 111 8.69 -12.22 11.25
N ARG A 112 8.73 -10.90 11.46
CA ARG A 112 8.40 -10.29 12.75
C ARG A 112 6.93 -9.89 12.75
N MET A 113 6.19 -10.23 13.79
CA MET A 113 4.76 -9.97 13.87
C MET A 113 4.39 -9.28 15.18
N ALA A 114 3.31 -8.50 15.14
CA ALA A 114 2.68 -7.92 16.34
C ALA A 114 1.17 -7.92 16.20
N ILE A 115 0.48 -7.84 17.34
CA ILE A 115 -0.95 -7.66 17.45
C ILE A 115 -1.22 -6.26 18.02
N ALA A 116 -2.03 -5.50 17.31
CA ALA A 116 -2.56 -4.22 17.77
C ALA A 116 -4.09 -4.22 17.67
N TYR A 117 -4.72 -3.53 18.58
CA TYR A 117 -6.18 -3.37 18.62
C TYR A 117 -6.55 -1.93 18.31
N MET A 118 -7.63 -1.76 17.56
CA MET A 118 -8.19 -0.43 17.28
C MET A 118 -8.94 0.09 18.52
N VAL A 119 -8.42 1.14 19.13
CA VAL A 119 -9.02 1.75 20.35
C VAL A 119 -8.94 3.25 20.23
N ASN A 120 -10.09 3.94 20.27
CA ASN A 120 -10.18 5.40 20.28
C ASN A 120 -9.35 6.09 19.17
N GLY A 121 -9.37 5.53 17.95
CA GLY A 121 -8.63 6.08 16.81
C GLY A 121 -7.13 5.81 16.83
N THR A 122 -6.64 4.95 17.72
CA THR A 122 -5.23 4.58 17.83
C THR A 122 -5.01 3.08 17.64
N ALA A 123 -3.81 2.69 17.25
CA ALA A 123 -3.36 1.31 17.19
C ALA A 123 -2.69 0.93 18.53
N ALA A 124 -3.47 0.33 19.43
CA ALA A 124 -2.98 -0.09 20.74
C ALA A 124 -2.28 -1.44 20.64
N PHE A 125 -0.95 -1.45 20.69
CA PHE A 125 -0.17 -2.69 20.68
C PHE A 125 -0.36 -3.50 21.96
N SER A 126 -0.66 -4.79 21.82
CA SER A 126 -0.79 -5.74 22.93
C SER A 126 0.53 -6.46 23.27
N GLY A 127 1.54 -6.31 22.42
CA GLY A 127 2.88 -6.86 22.61
C GLY A 127 3.86 -6.29 21.60
N PRO A 128 5.16 -6.54 21.76
CA PRO A 128 6.18 -6.05 20.86
C PRO A 128 6.16 -6.76 19.51
N LEU A 129 6.75 -6.14 18.50
CA LEU A 129 7.05 -6.78 17.23
C LEU A 129 8.10 -7.89 17.42
N SER A 130 7.75 -9.15 17.19
CA SER A 130 8.57 -10.31 17.51
C SER A 130 8.56 -11.38 16.41
N SER A 131 9.67 -12.09 16.23
CA SER A 131 9.76 -13.29 15.41
C SER A 131 9.43 -14.57 16.18
N ASN A 132 9.19 -14.48 17.50
CA ASN A 132 8.78 -15.62 18.32
C ASN A 132 7.25 -15.77 18.30
N PRO A 133 6.69 -16.82 17.66
CA PRO A 133 5.24 -17.00 17.56
C PRO A 133 4.55 -17.08 18.93
N ALA A 134 5.19 -17.70 19.93
CA ALA A 134 4.61 -17.82 21.27
C ALA A 134 4.42 -16.44 21.92
N GLN A 135 5.36 -15.52 21.74
CA GLN A 135 5.26 -14.14 22.23
C GLN A 135 4.17 -13.36 21.50
N VAL A 136 4.05 -13.52 20.19
CA VAL A 136 2.98 -12.88 19.39
C VAL A 136 1.61 -13.38 19.83
N LEU A 137 1.47 -14.70 20.06
CA LEU A 137 0.21 -15.31 20.45
C LEU A 137 -0.25 -14.94 21.87
N GLN A 138 0.67 -14.60 22.78
CA GLN A 138 0.31 -14.04 24.08
C GLN A 138 -0.41 -12.69 23.98
N ALA A 139 -0.15 -11.94 22.90
CA ALA A 139 -0.81 -10.67 22.61
C ALA A 139 -2.20 -10.82 21.95
N LEU A 140 -2.51 -12.01 21.41
CA LEU A 140 -3.76 -12.29 20.71
C LEU A 140 -4.86 -12.69 21.71
N HIS A 141 -5.90 -11.86 21.79
CA HIS A 141 -7.04 -12.13 22.67
C HIS A 141 -8.35 -11.63 22.06
N VAL A 142 -9.45 -12.19 22.54
CA VAL A 142 -10.78 -11.74 22.14
C VAL A 142 -11.07 -10.41 22.85
N THR A 143 -11.48 -9.42 22.08
CA THR A 143 -11.86 -8.12 22.64
C THR A 143 -13.28 -8.15 23.22
N ALA A 144 -13.52 -7.39 24.27
CA ALA A 144 -14.84 -7.19 24.88
C ALA A 144 -15.28 -5.72 24.87
N GLY A 145 -14.68 -4.92 24.01
CA GLY A 145 -14.96 -3.49 23.92
C GLY A 145 -16.39 -3.17 23.48
N PRO A 146 -16.94 -2.00 23.82
CA PRO A 146 -18.23 -1.55 23.30
C PRO A 146 -18.17 -1.33 21.79
N ILE A 147 -19.35 -1.38 21.15
CA ILE A 147 -19.47 -1.08 19.72
C ILE A 147 -18.99 0.34 19.46
N GLY A 148 -18.15 0.53 18.41
CA GLY A 148 -17.63 1.84 18.02
C GLY A 148 -16.44 2.34 18.85
N ILE A 149 -15.86 1.52 19.73
CA ILE A 149 -14.65 1.91 20.50
C ILE A 149 -13.46 2.20 19.59
N SER A 150 -13.43 1.66 18.39
CA SER A 150 -12.42 1.98 17.40
C SER A 150 -12.51 3.42 16.89
N ALA A 151 -13.67 4.07 17.04
CA ALA A 151 -14.08 5.34 16.44
C ALA A 151 -14.05 5.29 14.92
N SER A 152 -12.86 5.11 14.32
CA SER A 152 -12.66 4.89 12.89
C SER A 152 -11.48 3.92 12.69
N PRO A 153 -11.64 2.87 11.87
CA PRO A 153 -10.53 1.99 11.50
C PRO A 153 -9.43 2.74 10.73
N TYR A 154 -9.79 3.82 10.04
CA TYR A 154 -8.87 4.63 9.27
C TYR A 154 -8.01 5.54 10.13
N PHE A 155 -8.52 6.06 11.25
CA PHE A 155 -7.70 6.74 12.25
C PHE A 155 -6.66 5.80 12.84
N CYS A 156 -7.07 4.57 13.17
CA CYS A 156 -6.16 3.58 13.73
C CYS A 156 -5.08 3.16 12.71
N LEU A 157 -5.43 3.05 11.43
CA LEU A 157 -4.46 2.78 10.37
C LEU A 157 -3.48 3.94 10.18
N SER A 158 -3.98 5.18 10.18
CA SER A 158 -3.15 6.39 10.09
C SER A 158 -2.18 6.49 11.27
N ASP A 159 -2.67 6.22 12.50
CA ASP A 159 -1.84 6.18 13.71
C ASP A 159 -0.75 5.09 13.60
N LEU A 160 -1.12 3.87 13.21
CA LEU A 160 -0.16 2.78 13.00
C LEU A 160 0.91 3.13 11.96
N ALA A 161 0.51 3.75 10.85
CA ALA A 161 1.42 4.14 9.79
C ALA A 161 2.48 5.15 10.29
N LYS A 162 2.06 6.13 11.10
CA LYS A 162 2.94 7.16 11.69
C LYS A 162 3.84 6.61 12.80
N HIS A 163 3.33 5.64 13.56
CA HIS A 163 3.99 5.10 14.75
C HIS A 163 4.37 3.62 14.57
N TRP A 164 4.85 3.26 13.36
CA TRP A 164 5.28 1.89 13.08
C TRP A 164 6.30 1.40 14.12
N PRO A 165 6.16 0.17 14.69
CA PRO A 165 6.93 -0.27 15.86
C PRO A 165 8.39 -0.63 15.57
N SER A 166 8.94 -0.19 14.44
CA SER A 166 10.30 -0.48 14.02
C SER A 166 10.86 0.65 13.16
N ASN A 167 12.17 0.89 13.30
CA ASN A 167 12.93 1.81 12.44
C ASN A 167 13.53 1.12 11.21
N ASN A 168 13.29 -0.19 11.00
CA ASN A 168 13.80 -0.90 9.84
C ASN A 168 13.06 -0.48 8.57
N ARG A 169 13.70 0.37 7.76
CA ARG A 169 13.14 0.88 6.50
C ARG A 169 13.25 -0.12 5.34
N SER A 170 14.12 -1.14 5.46
CA SER A 170 14.25 -2.19 4.44
C SER A 170 13.24 -3.33 4.60
N ALA A 171 12.52 -3.40 5.72
CA ALA A 171 11.48 -4.39 5.92
C ALA A 171 10.21 -4.04 5.14
N ARG A 172 9.61 -5.06 4.53
CA ARG A 172 8.25 -4.95 4.00
C ARG A 172 7.27 -4.80 5.16
N ARG A 173 6.54 -3.70 5.19
CA ARG A 173 5.57 -3.39 6.24
C ARG A 173 4.18 -3.81 5.82
N ILE A 174 3.67 -4.83 6.44
CA ILE A 174 2.39 -5.45 6.11
C ILE A 174 1.40 -5.18 7.25
N VAL A 175 0.23 -4.68 6.91
CA VAL A 175 -0.89 -4.54 7.85
C VAL A 175 -2.00 -5.48 7.43
N VAL A 176 -2.50 -6.28 8.37
CA VAL A 176 -3.70 -7.10 8.20
C VAL A 176 -4.78 -6.53 9.09
N MET A 177 -5.68 -5.74 8.50
CA MET A 177 -6.81 -5.17 9.23
C MET A 177 -7.95 -6.18 9.32
N ILE A 178 -8.56 -6.31 10.49
CA ILE A 178 -9.78 -7.11 10.72
C ILE A 178 -10.85 -6.15 11.22
N SER A 179 -11.80 -5.80 10.36
CA SER A 179 -12.84 -4.80 10.62
C SER A 179 -14.00 -4.95 9.63
N ASP A 180 -15.11 -4.26 9.85
CA ASP A 180 -16.19 -4.09 8.87
C ASP A 180 -15.93 -2.93 7.87
N GLY A 181 -14.86 -2.17 8.09
CA GLY A 181 -14.47 -1.05 7.25
C GLY A 181 -15.35 0.19 7.36
N ILE A 182 -16.36 0.18 8.23
CA ILE A 182 -17.26 1.33 8.42
C ILE A 182 -16.55 2.39 9.24
N ASP A 183 -16.56 3.64 8.76
CA ASP A 183 -16.14 4.77 9.57
C ASP A 183 -17.27 5.17 10.52
N TYR A 184 -17.14 4.79 11.80
CA TYR A 184 -18.12 5.14 12.84
C TYR A 184 -17.97 6.58 13.34
N TYR A 185 -16.93 7.27 12.95
CA TYR A 185 -16.76 8.70 13.23
C TYR A 185 -17.60 9.56 12.27
N ASP A 186 -17.66 9.18 10.98
CA ASP A 186 -18.56 9.78 10.00
C ASP A 186 -19.36 8.69 9.27
N LEU A 187 -20.61 8.47 9.71
CA LEU A 187 -21.50 7.47 9.13
C LEU A 187 -22.08 7.86 7.77
N ARG A 188 -21.79 9.06 7.28
CA ARG A 188 -22.15 9.47 5.93
C ARG A 188 -21.11 8.88 4.98
N TYR A 189 -21.57 7.99 4.12
CA TYR A 189 -20.70 7.48 3.07
C TYR A 189 -20.31 8.61 2.12
N ASP A 190 -19.03 8.97 2.17
CA ASP A 190 -18.40 9.87 1.23
C ASP A 190 -17.27 9.11 0.51
N PRO A 191 -17.34 8.92 -0.83
CA PRO A 191 -16.25 8.31 -1.56
C PRO A 191 -14.94 9.13 -1.52
N GLU A 192 -15.02 10.41 -1.17
CA GLU A 192 -13.90 11.34 -0.96
C GLU A 192 -13.62 11.58 0.54
N ASP A 193 -13.96 10.60 1.40
CA ASP A 193 -13.77 10.70 2.84
C ASP A 193 -12.34 11.17 3.19
N PRO A 194 -12.20 12.33 3.87
CA PRO A 194 -10.89 12.90 4.17
C PRO A 194 -10.07 12.06 5.14
N TYR A 195 -10.71 11.26 6.00
CA TYR A 195 -10.03 10.40 6.96
C TYR A 195 -9.50 9.14 6.31
N VAL A 196 -10.25 8.55 5.38
CA VAL A 196 -9.77 7.45 4.54
C VAL A 196 -8.61 7.91 3.67
N ARG A 197 -8.72 9.09 3.07
CA ARG A 197 -7.65 9.68 2.27
C ARG A 197 -6.38 9.93 3.10
N ALA A 198 -6.52 10.46 4.32
CA ALA A 198 -5.40 10.63 5.22
C ALA A 198 -4.74 9.30 5.60
N ALA A 199 -5.52 8.25 5.87
CA ALA A 199 -5.00 6.91 6.16
C ALA A 199 -4.27 6.30 4.96
N VAL A 200 -4.79 6.50 3.74
CA VAL A 200 -4.11 6.12 2.49
C VAL A 200 -2.78 6.86 2.36
N ASP A 201 -2.78 8.17 2.49
CA ASP A 201 -1.58 8.99 2.33
C ASP A 201 -0.50 8.62 3.38
N ASP A 202 -0.88 8.42 4.64
CA ASP A 202 0.03 8.01 5.70
C ASP A 202 0.57 6.58 5.45
N SER A 203 -0.27 5.66 4.96
CA SER A 203 0.15 4.30 4.61
C SER A 203 1.15 4.30 3.46
N VAL A 204 0.87 5.05 2.39
CA VAL A 204 1.76 5.18 1.22
C VAL A 204 3.09 5.84 1.60
N ARG A 205 3.07 6.93 2.40
CA ARG A 205 4.29 7.60 2.88
C ARG A 205 5.19 6.70 3.70
N ASN A 206 4.62 5.73 4.40
CA ASN A 206 5.35 4.82 5.27
C ASN A 206 5.60 3.45 4.64
N GLY A 207 5.23 3.25 3.35
CA GLY A 207 5.47 2.03 2.60
C GLY A 207 4.70 0.82 3.12
N LEU A 208 3.49 1.04 3.64
CA LEU A 208 2.63 -0.05 4.11
C LEU A 208 1.93 -0.72 2.93
N VAL A 209 1.83 -2.05 2.96
CA VAL A 209 0.91 -2.84 2.15
C VAL A 209 -0.21 -3.32 3.05
N VAL A 210 -1.45 -2.92 2.76
CA VAL A 210 -2.59 -3.14 3.63
C VAL A 210 -3.51 -4.21 3.07
N TYR A 211 -3.77 -5.24 3.87
CA TYR A 211 -4.76 -6.29 3.60
C TYR A 211 -5.94 -6.14 4.55
N PHE A 212 -7.15 -6.41 4.06
CA PHE A 212 -8.36 -6.43 4.88
C PHE A 212 -8.99 -7.80 4.94
N LEU A 213 -9.32 -8.25 6.14
CA LEU A 213 -10.22 -9.37 6.41
C LEU A 213 -11.51 -8.79 6.96
N TYR A 214 -12.60 -8.87 6.19
CA TYR A 214 -13.89 -8.35 6.59
C TYR A 214 -14.43 -9.13 7.80
N TRP A 215 -14.78 -8.40 8.86
CA TRP A 215 -15.46 -8.94 10.03
C TRP A 215 -16.30 -7.88 10.70
N ALA A 216 -17.62 -8.11 10.75
CA ALA A 216 -18.56 -7.27 11.46
C ALA A 216 -19.02 -7.94 12.76
N ASP A 217 -19.25 -7.15 13.80
CA ASP A 217 -19.92 -7.65 15.00
C ASP A 217 -21.37 -8.06 14.68
N ALA A 218 -21.86 -9.11 15.35
CA ALA A 218 -23.20 -9.65 15.11
C ALA A 218 -24.32 -8.60 15.31
N GLY A 219 -24.13 -7.67 16.25
CA GLY A 219 -25.05 -6.55 16.45
C GLY A 219 -25.05 -5.49 15.34
N ARG A 220 -24.02 -5.48 14.49
CA ARG A 220 -23.88 -4.57 13.34
C ARG A 220 -24.41 -5.17 12.04
N ILE A 221 -24.40 -6.50 11.90
CA ILE A 221 -24.87 -7.23 10.69
C ILE A 221 -26.37 -6.96 10.42
N SER A 222 -27.13 -6.62 11.42
CA SER A 222 -28.56 -6.30 11.27
C SER A 222 -28.85 -4.94 10.63
N ARG A 223 -27.81 -4.11 10.43
CA ARG A 223 -27.92 -2.81 9.76
C ARG A 223 -27.70 -2.98 8.27
N MET A 224 -28.51 -2.33 7.50
CA MET A 224 -28.75 -2.41 6.07
C MET A 224 -27.49 -2.58 5.20
N GLY A 225 -27.61 -3.37 4.12
CA GLY A 225 -26.54 -3.65 3.16
C GLY A 225 -25.84 -2.44 2.52
N PHE A 226 -26.38 -1.24 2.65
CA PHE A 226 -25.73 0.00 2.23
C PHE A 226 -24.48 0.33 3.07
N GLU A 227 -24.55 0.28 4.41
CA GLU A 227 -23.39 0.58 5.27
C GLU A 227 -22.27 -0.44 5.06
N GLN A 228 -22.63 -1.70 4.86
CA GLN A 228 -21.67 -2.77 4.60
C GLN A 228 -20.97 -2.58 3.25
N ALA A 229 -21.74 -2.24 2.20
CA ALA A 229 -21.16 -1.91 0.90
C ALA A 229 -20.27 -0.67 0.96
N ALA A 230 -20.64 0.34 1.73
CA ALA A 230 -19.84 1.51 1.98
C ALA A 230 -18.50 1.15 2.64
N GLY A 231 -18.53 0.39 3.75
CA GLY A 231 -17.33 -0.09 4.42
C GLY A 231 -16.41 -0.88 3.49
N GLN A 232 -16.98 -1.82 2.71
CA GLN A 232 -16.21 -2.60 1.72
C GLN A 232 -15.57 -1.70 0.66
N ASN A 233 -16.27 -0.67 0.17
CA ASN A 233 -15.70 0.27 -0.79
C ASN A 233 -14.56 1.12 -0.19
N LEU A 234 -14.67 1.55 1.06
CA LEU A 234 -13.60 2.27 1.74
C LEU A 234 -12.37 1.37 1.97
N MET A 235 -12.58 0.09 2.32
CA MET A 235 -11.50 -0.92 2.40
C MET A 235 -10.78 -1.09 1.06
N LEU A 236 -11.52 -1.14 -0.06
CA LEU A 236 -10.94 -1.22 -1.40
C LEU A 236 -10.04 -0.02 -1.72
N GLN A 237 -10.47 1.21 -1.38
CA GLN A 237 -9.66 2.40 -1.62
C GLN A 237 -8.28 2.29 -0.95
N VAL A 238 -8.22 1.77 0.28
CA VAL A 238 -6.96 1.60 1.01
C VAL A 238 -6.11 0.50 0.40
N THR A 239 -6.70 -0.67 0.10
CA THR A 239 -5.93 -1.80 -0.43
C THR A 239 -5.44 -1.54 -1.85
N ASP A 240 -6.25 -0.92 -2.71
CA ASP A 240 -5.86 -0.52 -4.06
C ASP A 240 -4.75 0.54 -4.05
N ALA A 241 -4.79 1.46 -3.08
CA ALA A 241 -3.77 2.49 -2.96
C ALA A 241 -2.41 1.93 -2.52
N THR A 242 -2.40 0.86 -1.71
CA THR A 242 -1.21 0.29 -1.08
C THR A 242 -0.72 -1.02 -1.73
N GLY A 243 -1.44 -1.55 -2.73
CA GLY A 243 -1.09 -2.81 -3.42
C GLY A 243 -1.39 -4.06 -2.63
N GLY A 244 -2.28 -3.96 -1.64
CA GLY A 244 -2.79 -5.10 -0.88
C GLY A 244 -4.04 -5.73 -1.48
N TYR A 245 -4.84 -6.35 -0.62
CA TYR A 245 -6.06 -7.03 -1.07
C TYR A 245 -7.11 -7.06 0.04
N SER A 246 -8.39 -6.98 -0.34
CA SER A 246 -9.52 -7.06 0.58
C SER A 246 -10.27 -8.38 0.43
N TYR A 247 -10.53 -9.05 1.55
CA TYR A 247 -11.21 -10.34 1.61
C TYR A 247 -12.58 -10.20 2.25
N TRP A 248 -13.63 -10.56 1.53
CA TRP A 248 -15.01 -10.70 2.04
C TRP A 248 -15.81 -11.71 1.23
N GLN A 249 -16.93 -12.13 1.77
CA GLN A 249 -17.89 -13.00 1.11
C GLN A 249 -19.30 -12.43 1.29
N GLY A 250 -19.78 -11.69 0.29
CA GLY A 250 -21.05 -10.97 0.38
C GLY A 250 -21.05 -9.93 1.50
N PHE A 251 -22.13 -9.84 2.25
CA PHE A 251 -22.30 -8.88 3.36
C PHE A 251 -22.21 -9.52 4.75
N GLY A 252 -21.98 -10.82 4.84
CA GLY A 252 -21.86 -11.54 6.10
C GLY A 252 -20.41 -11.81 6.48
N ASN A 253 -20.23 -12.20 7.75
CA ASN A 253 -18.94 -12.71 8.18
C ASN A 253 -18.62 -14.03 7.48
N PRO A 254 -17.37 -14.26 7.07
CA PRO A 254 -16.97 -15.54 6.53
C PRO A 254 -17.06 -16.63 7.62
N VAL A 255 -17.39 -17.85 7.23
CA VAL A 255 -17.41 -19.00 8.14
C VAL A 255 -16.02 -19.31 8.68
N THR A 256 -14.99 -19.05 7.88
CA THR A 256 -13.59 -19.34 8.18
C THR A 256 -12.67 -18.32 7.51
N PHE A 257 -11.60 -17.90 8.19
CA PHE A 257 -10.52 -17.10 7.61
C PHE A 257 -9.47 -17.96 6.90
N GLN A 258 -9.52 -19.28 7.04
CA GLN A 258 -8.49 -20.16 6.51
C GLN A 258 -8.16 -19.93 5.02
N PRO A 259 -9.13 -19.85 4.08
CA PRO A 259 -8.80 -19.60 2.68
C PRO A 259 -8.17 -18.22 2.45
N TYR A 260 -8.59 -17.20 3.21
CA TYR A 260 -8.05 -15.85 3.12
C TYR A 260 -6.61 -15.78 3.64
N LEU A 261 -6.34 -16.40 4.78
CA LEU A 261 -4.99 -16.46 5.37
C LEU A 261 -4.03 -17.31 4.53
N GLN A 262 -4.51 -18.38 3.89
CA GLN A 262 -3.72 -19.15 2.92
C GLN A 262 -3.39 -18.31 1.68
N ASP A 263 -4.35 -17.58 1.11
CA ASP A 263 -4.10 -16.70 -0.02
C ASP A 263 -3.16 -15.54 0.37
N LEU A 264 -3.35 -14.94 1.55
CA LEU A 264 -2.45 -13.91 2.08
C LEU A 264 -1.00 -14.41 2.14
N ARG A 265 -0.77 -15.62 2.69
CA ARG A 265 0.57 -16.22 2.76
C ARG A 265 1.16 -16.42 1.35
N ARG A 266 0.35 -16.89 0.40
CA ARG A 266 0.76 -17.03 -1.00
C ARG A 266 1.13 -15.68 -1.62
N ARG A 267 0.37 -14.62 -1.34
CA ARG A 267 0.66 -13.26 -1.78
C ARG A 267 1.98 -12.74 -1.23
N LEU A 268 2.21 -12.90 0.06
CA LEU A 268 3.46 -12.48 0.72
C LEU A 268 4.70 -13.19 0.16
N ALA A 269 4.54 -14.45 -0.29
CA ALA A 269 5.60 -15.22 -0.95
C ALA A 269 5.84 -14.82 -2.42
N ASN A 270 4.91 -14.06 -3.04
CA ASN A 270 4.97 -13.69 -4.45
C ASN A 270 4.99 -12.16 -4.63
N GLN A 271 5.74 -11.46 -3.78
CA GLN A 271 5.95 -10.02 -3.86
C GLN A 271 7.26 -9.69 -4.57
N PHE A 272 7.22 -8.57 -5.30
CA PHE A 272 8.34 -8.00 -6.03
C PHE A 272 8.52 -6.53 -5.65
N GLY A 273 9.77 -6.11 -5.49
CA GLY A 273 10.12 -4.70 -5.37
C GLY A 273 10.26 -4.08 -6.77
N LEU A 274 9.48 -3.07 -7.05
CA LEU A 274 9.55 -2.28 -8.28
C LEU A 274 10.14 -0.92 -7.95
N GLU A 275 11.27 -0.60 -8.55
CA GLU A 275 11.94 0.69 -8.46
C GLU A 275 11.90 1.40 -9.80
N PHE A 276 11.72 2.71 -9.79
CA PHE A 276 11.65 3.50 -11.01
C PHE A 276 12.04 4.95 -10.80
N THR A 277 12.34 5.64 -11.90
CA THR A 277 12.51 7.09 -11.94
C THR A 277 11.42 7.74 -12.80
N THR A 278 11.03 8.95 -12.44
CA THR A 278 10.00 9.72 -13.14
C THR A 278 10.29 11.23 -13.08
N PRO A 279 9.86 12.03 -14.08
CA PRO A 279 9.95 13.49 -13.98
C PRO A 279 9.06 14.02 -12.85
N LEU A 280 9.64 14.84 -11.95
CA LEU A 280 8.91 15.55 -10.90
C LEU A 280 8.55 16.96 -11.32
N LYS A 281 7.39 17.45 -10.85
CA LYS A 281 6.95 18.84 -11.03
C LYS A 281 7.58 19.78 -10.01
N GLU A 282 7.79 19.29 -8.79
CA GLU A 282 8.29 20.06 -7.66
C GLU A 282 9.41 19.30 -6.93
N ASN A 283 10.30 20.04 -6.28
CA ASN A 283 11.44 19.47 -5.53
C ASN A 283 11.06 19.06 -4.10
N ASN A 284 9.97 18.32 -3.95
CA ASN A 284 9.54 17.75 -2.68
C ASN A 284 8.99 16.33 -2.88
N ALA A 285 8.85 15.58 -1.80
CA ALA A 285 8.26 14.26 -1.84
C ALA A 285 6.74 14.39 -2.04
N GLN A 286 6.20 13.71 -3.06
CA GLN A 286 4.79 13.78 -3.44
C GLN A 286 4.19 12.39 -3.58
N ILE A 287 2.91 12.24 -3.18
CA ILE A 287 2.15 11.03 -3.49
C ILE A 287 1.49 11.22 -4.85
N GLU A 288 1.87 10.35 -5.78
CA GLU A 288 1.40 10.39 -7.15
C GLU A 288 0.57 9.15 -7.50
N ARG A 289 -0.22 9.24 -8.55
CA ARG A 289 -0.96 8.10 -9.10
C ARG A 289 -0.01 7.22 -9.89
N LEU A 290 0.02 5.93 -9.56
CA LEU A 290 0.79 4.90 -10.29
C LEU A 290 -0.15 4.08 -11.19
N ASN A 291 0.26 3.85 -12.42
CA ASN A 291 -0.36 2.91 -13.34
C ASN A 291 0.72 1.96 -13.86
N LEU A 292 0.57 0.67 -13.56
CA LEU A 292 1.49 -0.39 -13.96
C LEU A 292 0.74 -1.40 -14.83
N LYS A 293 1.32 -1.74 -16.00
CA LYS A 293 0.87 -2.86 -16.83
C LYS A 293 1.99 -3.90 -16.89
N LEU A 294 1.77 -5.01 -16.25
CA LEU A 294 2.66 -6.17 -16.24
C LEU A 294 2.01 -7.32 -17.04
N SER A 295 2.76 -7.91 -17.95
CA SER A 295 2.32 -9.09 -18.71
C SER A 295 2.68 -10.34 -17.91
N ALA A 296 1.72 -10.89 -17.18
CA ALA A 296 1.89 -12.11 -16.40
C ALA A 296 0.80 -13.12 -16.80
N PRO A 297 1.00 -13.91 -17.85
CA PRO A 297 0.04 -14.94 -18.25
C PRO A 297 -0.24 -15.90 -17.11
N SER A 298 -1.51 -16.22 -16.87
CA SER A 298 -1.96 -17.12 -15.79
C SER A 298 -1.62 -16.62 -14.37
N ALA A 299 -1.53 -15.30 -14.19
CA ALA A 299 -1.33 -14.70 -12.88
C ALA A 299 -2.17 -13.43 -12.71
N LYS A 300 -2.52 -13.14 -11.45
CA LYS A 300 -3.12 -11.88 -11.03
C LYS A 300 -2.03 -10.94 -10.55
N VAL A 301 -2.12 -9.68 -10.93
CA VAL A 301 -1.18 -8.64 -10.54
C VAL A 301 -1.91 -7.63 -9.67
N ASP A 302 -1.46 -7.49 -8.42
CA ASP A 302 -1.91 -6.44 -7.52
C ASP A 302 -0.76 -5.46 -7.32
N ALA A 303 -0.94 -4.26 -7.83
CA ALA A 303 0.01 -3.15 -7.71
C ALA A 303 -0.68 -1.96 -7.05
N PRO A 304 0.03 -1.16 -6.24
CA PRO A 304 -0.55 0.04 -5.67
C PRO A 304 -0.90 1.04 -6.77
N ASN A 305 -2.03 1.74 -6.62
CA ASN A 305 -2.39 2.83 -7.53
C ASN A 305 -1.88 4.20 -7.04
N ARG A 306 -1.17 4.23 -5.90
CA ARG A 306 -0.50 5.40 -5.33
C ARG A 306 0.95 5.07 -4.98
N VAL A 307 1.83 6.04 -5.11
CA VAL A 307 3.25 5.90 -4.77
C VAL A 307 3.82 7.21 -4.25
N LEU A 308 4.69 7.11 -3.26
CA LEU A 308 5.50 8.23 -2.82
C LEU A 308 6.72 8.36 -3.74
N VAL A 309 6.87 9.51 -4.38
CA VAL A 309 8.02 9.85 -5.22
C VAL A 309 8.85 10.90 -4.51
N HIS A 310 10.13 10.58 -4.30
CA HIS A 310 11.12 11.48 -3.71
C HIS A 310 12.00 12.11 -4.78
N PRO A 311 12.46 13.36 -4.62
CA PRO A 311 13.53 13.90 -5.44
C PRO A 311 14.79 13.00 -5.38
N ALA A 312 15.41 12.73 -6.53
CA ALA A 312 16.60 11.86 -6.59
C ALA A 312 17.76 12.37 -5.71
N SER A 313 17.82 13.67 -5.46
CA SER A 313 18.83 14.29 -4.57
C SER A 313 18.64 13.96 -3.08
N MET A 314 17.43 13.53 -2.66
CA MET A 314 17.12 13.15 -1.27
C MET A 314 17.27 11.63 -1.00
N ALA A 315 17.32 10.81 -2.04
CA ALA A 315 17.41 9.35 -1.90
C ALA A 315 18.83 8.85 -1.53
N GLN A 316 19.82 9.74 -1.46
CA GLN A 316 21.22 9.42 -1.13
C GLN A 316 21.62 9.76 0.32
N GLN A 317 20.69 10.19 1.15
CA GLN A 317 20.90 10.44 2.58
C GLN A 317 20.15 9.38 3.44
#